data_1f74efb44730ac10fcc1d67a933c4e6e
#
_entry.id   1f74efb44730ac10fcc1d67a933c4e6e
#
_cell.length_a   1.000
_cell.length_b   1.000
_cell.length_c   1.000
_cell.angle_alpha   90.00
_cell.angle_beta   90.00
_cell.angle_gamma   90.00
#
_symmetry.space_group_name_H-M   'P 1'
#
loop_
_entity.id
_entity.type
_entity.pdbx_description
1 polymer ?
#
loop_
_entity_poly.entity_id
_entity_poly.type
_entity_poly.pdbx_seq_one_letter_code
_entity_poly.pdbx_strand_id
1 'polypeptide(L)'
;MSDEIPAGIAMEPIFVIEATYAPDAAETRPRHRPTHLARIAALRAAGVVLEAGAFPDLSSSLLLVRAVDADAALAVARDDVYLREGVWVEARVRPFVRVARPDEIPGPADHPPGAAAR
;
A
#
# COMPACT_ATOMS: atom_id res chain seq x y z
N MET A 1 1.12 15.71 30.55
CA MET A 1 1.85 14.54 30.07
C MET A 1 2.53 14.87 28.75
N SER A 2 3.76 14.46 28.60
CA SER A 2 4.53 14.78 27.40
C SER A 2 4.17 13.88 26.23
N ASP A 3 4.08 14.47 25.03
CA ASP A 3 3.90 13.72 23.79
C ASP A 3 5.24 13.44 23.11
N GLU A 4 6.32 13.49 23.85
CA GLU A 4 7.64 13.26 23.28
C GLU A 4 7.76 11.87 22.67
N ILE A 5 8.35 11.82 21.49
CA ILE A 5 8.65 10.57 20.82
C ILE A 5 10.02 10.11 21.29
N PRO A 6 10.14 8.89 21.81
CA PRO A 6 11.43 8.39 22.27
C PRO A 6 12.47 8.33 21.15
N ALA A 7 13.74 8.40 21.55
CA ALA A 7 14.83 8.20 20.60
C ALA A 7 14.71 6.83 19.91
N GLY A 8 15.07 6.77 18.64
CA GLY A 8 15.00 5.54 17.87
C GLY A 8 13.64 5.27 17.24
N ILE A 9 12.67 6.15 17.47
CA ILE A 9 11.34 6.04 16.89
C ILE A 9 11.06 7.29 16.07
N ALA A 10 10.47 7.09 14.90
CA ALA A 10 9.98 8.17 14.05
C ALA A 10 8.54 7.86 13.64
N MET A 11 7.78 8.92 13.43
CA MET A 11 6.38 8.81 13.01
C MET A 11 6.30 9.22 11.55
N GLU A 12 5.96 8.28 10.70
CA GLU A 12 5.90 8.53 9.26
C GLU A 12 4.46 8.58 8.76
N PRO A 13 3.99 9.73 8.23
CA PRO A 13 2.68 9.80 7.59
C PRO A 13 2.71 9.02 6.28
N ILE A 14 1.80 8.06 6.17
CA ILE A 14 1.63 7.24 4.97
C ILE A 14 0.13 7.06 4.74
N PHE A 15 -0.22 6.14 3.87
CA PHE A 15 -1.62 5.79 3.62
C PHE A 15 -1.80 4.29 3.75
N VAL A 16 -2.98 3.89 4.24
CA VAL A 16 -3.40 2.50 4.20
C VAL A 16 -4.49 2.36 3.14
N ILE A 17 -4.36 1.33 2.31
CA ILE A 17 -5.38 0.96 1.35
C ILE A 17 -5.99 -0.34 1.84
N GLU A 18 -7.32 -0.36 1.89
CA GLU A 18 -8.05 -1.60 2.11
C GLU A 18 -8.83 -1.92 0.84
N ALA A 19 -8.57 -3.09 0.26
CA ALA A 19 -9.24 -3.53 -0.96
C ALA A 19 -10.12 -4.73 -0.64
N THR A 20 -11.40 -4.63 -0.98
CA THR A 20 -12.36 -5.68 -0.73
C THR A 20 -12.37 -6.67 -1.89
N TYR A 21 -12.23 -7.96 -1.58
CA TYR A 21 -12.31 -9.01 -2.60
C TYR A 21 -13.74 -9.24 -3.04
N ALA A 22 -13.89 -9.60 -4.33
CA ALA A 22 -15.18 -10.07 -4.84
C ALA A 22 -15.57 -11.39 -4.18
N PRO A 23 -16.88 -11.71 -4.11
CA PRO A 23 -17.31 -12.99 -3.53
C PRO A 23 -16.71 -14.21 -4.23
N ASP A 24 -16.41 -14.12 -5.53
CA ASP A 24 -15.83 -15.21 -6.32
C ASP A 24 -14.32 -15.09 -6.48
N ALA A 25 -13.65 -14.31 -5.64
CA ALA A 25 -12.21 -14.07 -5.79
C ALA A 25 -11.37 -15.34 -5.72
N ALA A 26 -11.82 -16.35 -4.98
CA ALA A 26 -11.10 -17.62 -4.91
C ALA A 26 -10.98 -18.27 -6.30
N GLU A 27 -11.95 -18.07 -7.16
CA GLU A 27 -11.94 -18.60 -8.52
C GLU A 27 -11.27 -17.66 -9.53
N THR A 28 -11.41 -16.35 -9.34
CA THR A 28 -10.91 -15.37 -10.33
C THR A 28 -9.48 -14.94 -10.08
N ARG A 29 -9.06 -14.93 -8.81
CA ARG A 29 -7.73 -14.46 -8.41
C ARG A 29 -6.57 -15.21 -9.06
N PRO A 30 -6.60 -16.55 -9.14
CA PRO A 30 -5.42 -17.32 -9.58
C PRO A 30 -4.89 -16.91 -10.94
N ARG A 31 -5.75 -16.57 -11.90
CA ARG A 31 -5.28 -16.20 -13.24
C ARG A 31 -4.54 -14.85 -13.25
N HIS A 32 -4.86 -13.96 -12.30
CA HIS A 32 -4.27 -12.62 -12.23
C HIS A 32 -3.20 -12.49 -11.18
N ARG A 33 -3.04 -13.50 -10.33
CA ARG A 33 -2.14 -13.44 -9.20
C ARG A 33 -0.67 -13.24 -9.57
N PRO A 34 -0.14 -13.94 -10.57
CA PRO A 34 1.26 -13.71 -10.93
C PRO A 34 1.55 -12.26 -11.35
N THR A 35 0.66 -11.67 -12.15
CA THR A 35 0.80 -10.27 -12.57
C THR A 35 0.70 -9.32 -11.37
N HIS A 36 -0.27 -9.56 -10.50
CA HIS A 36 -0.46 -8.76 -9.30
C HIS A 36 0.78 -8.81 -8.40
N LEU A 37 1.27 -10.02 -8.09
CA LEU A 37 2.41 -10.17 -7.19
C LEU A 37 3.70 -9.61 -7.77
N ALA A 38 3.90 -9.72 -9.08
CA ALA A 38 5.06 -9.11 -9.73
C ALA A 38 5.03 -7.58 -9.59
N ARG A 39 3.85 -6.98 -9.74
CA ARG A 39 3.70 -5.54 -9.57
C ARG A 39 3.94 -5.13 -8.11
N ILE A 40 3.38 -5.88 -7.15
CA ILE A 40 3.60 -5.59 -5.72
C ILE A 40 5.10 -5.67 -5.40
N ALA A 41 5.79 -6.69 -5.91
CA ALA A 41 7.24 -6.82 -5.69
C ALA A 41 8.00 -5.61 -6.23
N ALA A 42 7.65 -5.14 -7.44
CA ALA A 42 8.28 -3.96 -8.03
C ALA A 42 8.01 -2.70 -7.20
N LEU A 43 6.79 -2.52 -6.73
CA LEU A 43 6.43 -1.38 -5.90
C LEU A 43 7.11 -1.42 -4.53
N ARG A 44 7.33 -2.61 -3.97
CA ARG A 44 8.11 -2.75 -2.75
C ARG A 44 9.56 -2.36 -2.99
N ALA A 45 10.15 -2.84 -4.08
CA ALA A 45 11.53 -2.49 -4.43
C ALA A 45 11.69 -0.99 -4.64
N ALA A 46 10.68 -0.33 -5.17
CA ALA A 46 10.69 1.12 -5.38
C ALA A 46 10.38 1.92 -4.10
N GLY A 47 10.00 1.27 -3.01
CA GLY A 47 9.65 1.94 -1.76
C GLY A 47 8.25 2.55 -1.74
N VAL A 48 7.43 2.28 -2.74
CA VAL A 48 6.04 2.76 -2.78
C VAL A 48 5.16 1.93 -1.85
N VAL A 49 5.25 0.61 -1.95
CA VAL A 49 4.54 -0.30 -1.06
C VAL A 49 5.49 -0.71 0.06
N LEU A 50 5.10 -0.46 1.30
CA LEU A 50 5.88 -0.83 2.47
C LEU A 50 5.53 -2.23 2.94
N GLU A 51 4.25 -2.53 2.99
CA GLU A 51 3.73 -3.84 3.35
C GLU A 51 2.47 -4.10 2.55
N ALA A 52 2.22 -5.37 2.24
CA ALA A 52 1.02 -5.80 1.55
C ALA A 52 0.67 -7.20 2.02
N GLY A 53 -0.61 -7.48 2.11
CA GLY A 53 -1.08 -8.79 2.49
C GLY A 53 -2.58 -8.90 2.35
N ALA A 54 -3.08 -10.12 2.44
CA ALA A 54 -4.49 -10.41 2.36
C ALA A 54 -4.91 -11.25 3.55
N PHE A 55 -6.13 -11.04 4.02
CA PHE A 55 -6.68 -11.94 5.03
C PHE A 55 -6.95 -13.30 4.38
N PRO A 56 -6.64 -14.41 5.09
CA PRO A 56 -6.76 -15.75 4.49
C PRO A 56 -8.16 -16.09 4.01
N ASP A 57 -9.20 -15.49 4.59
CA ASP A 57 -10.58 -15.71 4.18
C ASP A 57 -10.96 -14.94 2.91
N LEU A 58 -10.03 -14.19 2.33
CA LEU A 58 -10.26 -13.35 1.17
C LEU A 58 -11.37 -12.33 1.36
N SER A 59 -11.48 -11.80 2.58
CA SER A 59 -12.39 -10.68 2.84
C SER A 59 -11.82 -9.38 2.29
N SER A 60 -10.55 -9.11 2.59
CA SER A 60 -9.88 -7.91 2.10
C SER A 60 -8.37 -8.09 2.08
N SER A 61 -7.72 -7.15 1.43
CA SER A 61 -6.27 -6.98 1.36
C SER A 61 -5.91 -5.64 1.96
N LEU A 62 -4.76 -5.55 2.62
CA LEU A 62 -4.25 -4.28 3.13
C LEU A 62 -2.91 -3.98 2.49
N LEU A 63 -2.73 -2.70 2.11
CA LEU A 63 -1.45 -2.20 1.61
C LEU A 63 -1.10 -0.94 2.38
N LEU A 64 0.14 -0.87 2.85
CA LEU A 64 0.69 0.35 3.43
C LEU A 64 1.58 0.99 2.36
N VAL A 65 1.25 2.24 1.97
CA VAL A 65 1.92 2.87 0.84
C VAL A 65 2.40 4.27 1.20
N ARG A 66 3.53 4.64 0.61
CA ARG A 66 4.01 6.01 0.59
C ARG A 66 3.45 6.71 -0.63
N ALA A 67 2.87 7.88 -0.43
CA ALA A 67 2.34 8.68 -1.52
C ALA A 67 2.26 10.13 -1.06
N VAL A 68 2.26 11.04 -2.01
CA VAL A 68 2.23 12.47 -1.70
C VAL A 68 0.85 12.90 -1.22
N ASP A 69 -0.20 12.20 -1.65
CA ASP A 69 -1.58 12.47 -1.25
C ASP A 69 -2.45 11.24 -1.40
N ALA A 70 -3.70 11.35 -0.97
CA ALA A 70 -4.64 10.22 -1.02
C ALA A 70 -4.94 9.77 -2.45
N ASP A 71 -4.98 10.69 -3.41
CA ASP A 71 -5.23 10.32 -4.81
C ASP A 71 -4.09 9.48 -5.36
N ALA A 72 -2.85 9.86 -5.07
CA ALA A 72 -1.68 9.09 -5.48
C ALA A 72 -1.68 7.71 -4.84
N ALA A 73 -2.08 7.62 -3.56
CA ALA A 73 -2.20 6.34 -2.88
C ALA A 73 -3.27 5.46 -3.54
N LEU A 74 -4.44 6.05 -3.82
CA LEU A 74 -5.53 5.29 -4.44
C LEU A 74 -5.16 4.78 -5.82
N ALA A 75 -4.33 5.51 -6.56
CA ALA A 75 -3.87 5.09 -7.88
C ALA A 75 -3.09 3.77 -7.82
N VAL A 76 -2.41 3.48 -6.70
CA VAL A 76 -1.73 2.19 -6.53
C VAL A 76 -2.73 1.05 -6.66
N ALA A 77 -3.93 1.18 -6.06
CA ALA A 77 -4.96 0.16 -6.19
C ALA A 77 -5.65 0.20 -7.55
N ARG A 78 -5.95 1.39 -8.05
CA ARG A 78 -6.64 1.55 -9.35
C ARG A 78 -5.86 0.95 -10.51
N ASP A 79 -4.54 1.05 -10.46
CA ASP A 79 -3.69 0.56 -11.53
C ASP A 79 -3.36 -0.93 -11.38
N ASP A 80 -3.87 -1.56 -10.34
CA ASP A 80 -3.63 -2.98 -10.12
C ASP A 80 -4.60 -3.83 -10.96
N VAL A 81 -4.07 -4.91 -11.50
CA VAL A 81 -4.87 -5.85 -12.30
C VAL A 81 -6.05 -6.40 -11.50
N TYR A 82 -5.88 -6.57 -10.18
CA TYR A 82 -6.95 -7.08 -9.34
C TYR A 82 -8.18 -6.17 -9.34
N LEU A 83 -7.99 -4.86 -9.30
CA LEU A 83 -9.13 -3.94 -9.32
C LEU A 83 -9.70 -3.82 -10.73
N ARG A 84 -8.83 -3.77 -11.73
CA ARG A 84 -9.29 -3.64 -13.12
C ARG A 84 -10.06 -4.87 -13.60
N GLU A 85 -9.70 -6.06 -13.11
CA GLU A 85 -10.32 -7.31 -13.55
C GLU A 85 -11.37 -7.83 -12.56
N GLY A 86 -11.73 -7.04 -11.56
CA GLY A 86 -12.80 -7.37 -10.64
C GLY A 86 -12.49 -8.43 -9.59
N VAL A 87 -11.24 -8.74 -9.36
CA VAL A 87 -10.82 -9.58 -8.22
C VAL A 87 -11.04 -8.80 -6.93
N TRP A 88 -10.65 -7.51 -6.93
CA TRP A 88 -11.08 -6.54 -5.93
C TRP A 88 -12.25 -5.76 -6.49
N VAL A 89 -13.26 -5.49 -5.66
CA VAL A 89 -14.45 -4.73 -6.08
C VAL A 89 -14.50 -3.34 -5.49
N GLU A 90 -13.64 -3.05 -4.52
CA GLU A 90 -13.61 -1.74 -3.87
C GLU A 90 -12.22 -1.51 -3.28
N ALA A 91 -11.79 -0.26 -3.29
CA ALA A 91 -10.56 0.13 -2.60
C ALA A 91 -10.82 1.43 -1.86
N ARG A 92 -10.39 1.47 -0.60
CA ARG A 92 -10.52 2.64 0.28
C ARG A 92 -9.14 3.05 0.75
N VAL A 93 -8.93 4.35 0.87
CA VAL A 93 -7.66 4.93 1.31
C VAL A 93 -7.90 5.78 2.56
N ARG A 94 -7.03 5.62 3.54
CA ARG A 94 -7.04 6.48 4.73
C ARG A 94 -5.62 6.91 5.08
N PRO A 95 -5.44 8.14 5.59
CA PRO A 95 -4.16 8.52 6.18
C PRO A 95 -3.83 7.61 7.37
N PHE A 96 -2.56 7.32 7.52
CA PHE A 96 -2.07 6.43 8.55
C PHE A 96 -0.69 6.91 8.97
N VAL A 97 -0.40 6.93 10.25
CA VAL A 97 0.92 7.30 10.74
C VAL A 97 1.57 6.02 11.26
N ARG A 98 2.62 5.58 10.58
CA ARG A 98 3.31 4.36 11.03
C ARG A 98 4.44 4.71 11.99
N VAL A 99 4.67 3.79 12.90
CA VAL A 99 5.82 3.87 13.80
C VAL A 99 6.99 3.18 13.10
N ALA A 100 8.10 3.90 12.98
CA ALA A 100 9.25 3.43 12.24
C ALA A 100 10.54 3.77 12.97
N ARG A 101 11.66 3.22 12.52
CA ARG A 101 12.97 3.74 12.88
C ARG A 101 13.29 4.92 11.96
N PRO A 102 14.04 5.93 12.43
CA PRO A 102 14.38 7.07 11.57
C PRO A 102 15.06 6.69 10.26
N ASP A 103 15.85 5.61 10.25
CA ASP A 103 16.56 5.15 9.05
C ASP A 103 15.65 4.49 8.04
N GLU A 104 14.41 4.17 8.42
CA GLU A 104 13.43 3.58 7.50
C GLU A 104 12.70 4.64 6.67
N ILE A 105 12.82 5.92 7.06
CA ILE A 105 12.09 7.00 6.40
C ILE A 105 13.02 7.65 5.38
N PRO A 106 12.66 7.66 4.07
CA PRO A 106 13.53 8.24 3.06
C PRO A 106 13.70 9.74 3.26
N GLY A 107 14.90 10.25 2.99
CA GLY A 107 15.10 11.68 2.85
C GLY A 107 14.45 12.19 1.56
N PRO A 108 14.43 13.53 1.37
CA PRO A 108 13.79 14.10 0.17
C PRO A 108 14.35 13.55 -1.15
N ALA A 109 15.65 13.23 -1.20
CA ALA A 109 16.30 12.71 -2.41
C ALA A 109 15.98 11.23 -2.66
N ASP A 110 15.45 10.53 -1.66
CA ASP A 110 15.20 9.09 -1.71
C ASP A 110 13.73 8.76 -1.90
N HIS A 111 12.88 9.75 -2.20
CA HIS A 111 11.46 9.49 -2.39
C HIS A 111 11.23 8.57 -3.58
N PRO A 112 10.29 7.61 -3.45
CA PRO A 112 9.97 6.73 -4.58
C PRO A 112 9.41 7.52 -5.75
N PRO A 113 9.66 7.06 -6.99
CA PRO A 113 9.22 7.79 -8.17
C PRO A 113 7.72 8.12 -8.19
N GLY A 114 6.87 7.21 -7.79
CA GLY A 114 5.43 7.44 -7.78
C GLY A 114 4.99 8.52 -6.80
N ALA A 115 5.69 8.69 -5.68
CA ALA A 115 5.38 9.70 -4.68
C ALA A 115 5.87 11.08 -5.12
N ALA A 116 7.02 11.15 -5.80
CA ALA A 116 7.63 12.41 -6.19
C ALA A 116 6.95 13.07 -7.38
N ALA A 117 6.16 12.33 -8.14
CA ALA A 117 5.54 12.81 -9.37
C ALA A 117 4.31 13.68 -9.13
N ARG A 118 3.96 13.91 -7.90
CA ARG A 118 2.79 14.71 -7.54
C ARG A 118 3.25 16.10 -7.10
#